data_d9e809ebcfc1057208307f42ef28be71
#
_entry.id   d9e809ebcfc1057208307f42ef28be71
#
_cell.length_a   1.000
_cell.length_b   1.000
_cell.length_c   1.000
_cell.angle_alpha   90.00
_cell.angle_beta   90.00
_cell.angle_gamma   90.00
#
_symmetry.space_group_name_H-M   'P 1'
#
loop_
_entity.id
_entity.type
_entity.pdbx_description
1 polymer ?
#
loop_
_entity_poly.entity_id
_entity_poly.type
_entity_poly.pdbx_seq_one_letter_code
_entity_poly.pdbx_strand_id
1 'polypeptide(L)'
;MDDVYTPPSDPLDILHDDHQILIANKPSGLLSVPGKGPHLADCLMSRIQAVFPQALLVHRLDRDTSGVMVFALTPHAQRHLGLQFEKRMTQKTYVARVAGRLEPKTGTVDLPLIVDWPNRPLQKVCHETGKSAQTDYRVLRYGEGETRVRMMPKTGRSHQLRVHMLALGHPILGDPFYASGAGKEDHPRLMLHSEELRIKHPDGGATHKFRAKAPF
;
A
#
# COMPACT_ATOMS: atom_id res chain seq x y z
N MET A 1 19.61 -14.14 6.17
CA MET A 1 19.54 -14.50 4.74
C MET A 1 19.10 -13.25 4.01
N ASP A 2 19.96 -12.71 3.18
CA ASP A 2 19.56 -11.61 2.31
C ASP A 2 18.50 -12.16 1.35
N ASP A 3 17.27 -11.63 1.49
CA ASP A 3 16.13 -12.00 0.65
C ASP A 3 16.44 -11.53 -0.78
N VAL A 4 16.86 -12.47 -1.63
CA VAL A 4 17.19 -12.16 -3.04
C VAL A 4 15.91 -11.65 -3.69
N TYR A 5 15.94 -10.39 -4.15
CA TYR A 5 14.79 -9.80 -4.83
C TYR A 5 14.52 -10.53 -6.14
N THR A 6 13.39 -11.22 -6.17
CA THR A 6 12.88 -11.90 -7.37
C THR A 6 11.53 -11.26 -7.73
N PRO A 7 11.54 -10.27 -8.63
CA PRO A 7 10.31 -9.59 -9.03
C PRO A 7 9.37 -10.54 -9.77
N PRO A 8 8.04 -10.43 -9.58
CA PRO A 8 7.07 -11.20 -10.34
C PRO A 8 7.15 -10.85 -11.83
N SER A 9 6.94 -11.85 -12.70
CA SER A 9 7.00 -11.71 -14.15
C SER A 9 5.66 -11.31 -14.78
N ASP A 10 4.64 -11.05 -13.97
CA ASP A 10 3.32 -10.66 -14.46
C ASP A 10 3.40 -9.43 -15.38
N PRO A 11 2.59 -9.40 -16.46
CA PRO A 11 2.51 -8.24 -17.35
C PRO A 11 1.96 -7.03 -16.60
N LEU A 12 2.17 -5.83 -17.15
CA LEU A 12 1.56 -4.61 -16.61
C LEU A 12 0.04 -4.72 -16.71
N ASP A 13 -0.62 -4.55 -15.56
CA ASP A 13 -2.08 -4.46 -15.46
C ASP A 13 -2.48 -2.98 -15.34
N ILE A 14 -2.81 -2.37 -16.49
CA ILE A 14 -3.23 -0.99 -16.60
C ILE A 14 -4.76 -0.93 -16.50
N LEU A 15 -5.25 -0.29 -15.45
CA LEU A 15 -6.68 -0.14 -15.18
C LEU A 15 -7.32 1.04 -15.91
N HIS A 16 -6.51 2.06 -16.19
CA HIS A 16 -6.92 3.29 -16.88
C HIS A 16 -5.70 4.07 -17.32
N ASP A 17 -5.78 4.71 -18.48
CA ASP A 17 -4.86 5.75 -18.91
C ASP A 17 -5.60 6.81 -19.72
N ASP A 18 -5.13 8.05 -19.61
CA ASP A 18 -5.54 9.19 -20.42
C ASP A 18 -4.33 10.13 -20.61
N HIS A 19 -4.55 11.36 -21.07
CA HIS A 19 -3.44 12.29 -21.32
C HIS A 19 -2.81 12.88 -20.05
N GLN A 20 -3.40 12.70 -18.86
CA GLN A 20 -2.91 13.24 -17.60
C GLN A 20 -2.44 12.17 -16.62
N ILE A 21 -3.15 11.04 -16.54
CA ILE A 21 -2.94 10.03 -15.51
C ILE A 21 -2.89 8.61 -16.08
N LEU A 22 -2.19 7.75 -15.37
CA LEU A 22 -2.18 6.32 -15.59
C LEU A 22 -2.44 5.62 -14.25
N ILE A 23 -3.34 4.64 -14.25
CA ILE A 23 -3.68 3.82 -13.09
C ILE A 23 -3.23 2.40 -13.35
N ALA A 24 -2.39 1.87 -12.48
CA ALA A 24 -1.91 0.49 -12.56
C ALA A 24 -2.30 -0.32 -11.33
N ASN A 25 -2.52 -1.61 -11.51
CA ASN A 25 -2.66 -2.58 -10.44
C ASN A 25 -1.30 -3.23 -10.18
N LYS A 26 -0.61 -2.82 -9.13
CA LYS A 26 0.71 -3.35 -8.78
C LYS A 26 0.58 -4.78 -8.25
N PRO A 27 1.33 -5.77 -8.76
CA PRO A 27 1.39 -7.09 -8.15
C PRO A 27 2.12 -7.04 -6.79
N SER A 28 1.89 -8.05 -5.95
CA SER A 28 2.67 -8.27 -4.73
C SER A 28 4.09 -8.70 -5.09
N GLY A 29 5.08 -8.33 -4.27
CA GLY A 29 6.47 -8.69 -4.48
C GLY A 29 7.24 -7.75 -5.43
N LEU A 30 6.55 -6.90 -6.22
CA LEU A 30 7.19 -5.93 -7.09
C LEU A 30 7.45 -4.61 -6.35
N LEU A 31 8.66 -4.08 -6.45
CA LEU A 31 8.98 -2.74 -5.96
C LEU A 31 8.15 -1.68 -6.71
N SER A 32 7.75 -0.60 -6.03
CA SER A 32 7.09 0.55 -6.68
C SER A 32 8.07 1.43 -7.45
N VAL A 33 9.30 1.57 -6.92
CA VAL A 33 10.39 2.38 -7.45
C VAL A 33 11.70 1.61 -7.32
N PRO A 34 12.74 1.96 -8.09
CA PRO A 34 14.03 1.27 -7.98
C PRO A 34 14.59 1.33 -6.55
N GLY A 35 15.15 0.24 -6.09
CA GLY A 35 15.94 0.19 -4.87
C GLY A 35 17.39 0.60 -5.11
N LYS A 36 18.24 0.41 -4.10
CA LYS A 36 19.66 0.71 -4.20
C LYS A 36 20.42 -0.43 -4.87
N GLY A 37 20.99 -0.16 -6.00
CA GLY A 37 21.82 -1.09 -6.79
C GLY A 37 21.07 -1.75 -7.96
N PRO A 38 21.83 -2.29 -8.95
CA PRO A 38 21.26 -2.81 -10.20
C PRO A 38 20.27 -3.97 -10.01
N HIS A 39 20.50 -4.81 -9.00
CA HIS A 39 19.63 -5.96 -8.69
C HIS A 39 18.22 -5.55 -8.20
N LEU A 40 18.02 -4.28 -7.82
CA LEU A 40 16.73 -3.72 -7.41
C LEU A 40 16.17 -2.71 -8.43
N ALA A 41 16.66 -2.72 -9.67
CA ALA A 41 16.25 -1.79 -10.72
C ALA A 41 14.87 -2.11 -11.30
N ASP A 42 14.50 -3.41 -11.40
CA ASP A 42 13.19 -3.81 -11.87
C ASP A 42 12.11 -3.45 -10.86
N CYS A 43 11.16 -2.63 -11.29
CA CYS A 43 10.09 -2.13 -10.45
C CYS A 43 8.90 -1.68 -11.30
N LEU A 44 7.76 -1.40 -10.67
CA LEU A 44 6.58 -0.94 -11.41
C LEU A 44 6.86 0.34 -12.22
N MET A 45 7.60 1.30 -11.63
CA MET A 45 7.94 2.56 -12.31
C MET A 45 8.78 2.33 -13.57
N SER A 46 9.83 1.51 -13.50
CA SER A 46 10.68 1.21 -14.66
C SER A 46 9.91 0.47 -15.77
N ARG A 47 9.04 -0.47 -15.37
CA ARG A 47 8.18 -1.20 -16.33
C ARG A 47 7.16 -0.28 -17.01
N ILE A 48 6.56 0.64 -16.24
CA ILE A 48 5.63 1.64 -16.80
C ILE A 48 6.38 2.59 -17.74
N GLN A 49 7.56 3.07 -17.38
CA GLN A 49 8.35 3.99 -18.22
C GLN A 49 8.85 3.35 -19.52
N ALA A 50 8.99 2.04 -19.57
CA ALA A 50 9.30 1.33 -20.81
C ALA A 50 8.18 1.44 -21.87
N VAL A 51 6.92 1.64 -21.42
CA VAL A 51 5.73 1.79 -22.28
C VAL A 51 5.27 3.25 -22.37
N PHE A 52 5.36 3.96 -21.25
CA PHE A 52 4.98 5.37 -21.09
C PHE A 52 6.18 6.18 -20.59
N PRO A 53 7.13 6.56 -21.45
CA PRO A 53 8.39 7.21 -21.04
C PRO A 53 8.21 8.51 -20.23
N GLN A 54 7.07 9.20 -20.43
CA GLN A 54 6.71 10.43 -19.72
C GLN A 54 6.14 10.20 -18.32
N ALA A 55 5.91 8.94 -17.89
CA ALA A 55 5.29 8.64 -16.60
C ALA A 55 6.13 9.16 -15.42
N LEU A 56 5.44 9.78 -14.47
CA LEU A 56 6.01 10.41 -13.28
C LEU A 56 5.39 9.80 -12.02
N LEU A 57 6.23 9.55 -11.02
CA LEU A 57 5.78 9.00 -9.75
C LEU A 57 4.96 10.02 -8.95
N VAL A 58 3.87 9.59 -8.32
CA VAL A 58 3.03 10.39 -7.42
C VAL A 58 3.10 9.85 -5.99
N HIS A 59 2.96 8.54 -5.82
CA HIS A 59 3.03 7.86 -4.52
C HIS A 59 3.57 6.44 -4.70
N ARG A 60 3.72 5.74 -3.59
CA ARG A 60 4.24 4.37 -3.60
C ARG A 60 3.46 3.44 -2.67
N LEU A 61 3.46 2.16 -2.99
CA LEU A 61 3.11 1.05 -2.11
C LEU A 61 4.39 0.31 -1.69
N ASP A 62 4.34 -0.41 -0.59
CA ASP A 62 5.42 -1.32 -0.19
C ASP A 62 5.58 -2.45 -1.22
N ARG A 63 6.76 -3.09 -1.27
CA ARG A 63 7.07 -4.20 -2.19
C ARG A 63 5.94 -5.23 -2.22
N ASP A 64 5.56 -5.72 -1.05
CA ASP A 64 4.65 -6.85 -0.91
C ASP A 64 3.17 -6.45 -0.92
N THR A 65 2.86 -5.15 -0.78
CA THR A 65 1.50 -4.61 -0.92
C THR A 65 1.13 -4.54 -2.40
N SER A 66 0.01 -5.15 -2.78
CA SER A 66 -0.53 -5.07 -4.14
C SER A 66 -1.63 -4.02 -4.25
N GLY A 67 -2.05 -3.71 -5.49
CA GLY A 67 -3.25 -2.93 -5.77
C GLY A 67 -3.02 -1.60 -6.48
N VAL A 68 -4.02 -0.76 -6.42
CA VAL A 68 -4.14 0.46 -7.23
C VAL A 68 -3.05 1.47 -6.90
N MET A 69 -2.32 1.90 -7.92
CA MET A 69 -1.39 3.03 -7.91
C MET A 69 -1.71 4.00 -9.05
N VAL A 70 -1.56 5.31 -8.79
CA VAL A 70 -1.66 6.36 -9.81
C VAL A 70 -0.27 6.91 -10.16
N PHE A 71 -0.04 7.13 -11.44
CA PHE A 71 1.10 7.83 -12.01
C PHE A 71 0.59 9.04 -12.78
N ALA A 72 1.38 10.09 -12.84
CA ALA A 72 1.07 11.24 -13.69
C ALA A 72 1.77 11.07 -15.05
N LEU A 73 1.13 11.54 -16.12
CA LEU A 73 1.71 11.55 -17.47
C LEU A 73 2.19 12.95 -17.89
N THR A 74 1.94 13.96 -17.03
CA THR A 74 2.41 15.33 -17.22
C THR A 74 2.93 15.93 -15.92
N PRO A 75 3.84 16.93 -15.96
CA PRO A 75 4.28 17.64 -14.76
C PRO A 75 3.14 18.39 -14.05
N HIS A 76 2.13 18.85 -14.80
CA HIS A 76 0.91 19.45 -14.24
C HIS A 76 0.16 18.44 -13.36
N ALA A 77 -0.13 17.26 -13.90
CA ALA A 77 -0.81 16.19 -13.18
C ALA A 77 -0.01 15.75 -11.95
N GLN A 78 1.32 15.63 -12.06
CA GLN A 78 2.17 15.26 -10.92
C GLN A 78 2.05 16.25 -9.76
N ARG A 79 2.13 17.56 -10.03
CA ARG A 79 1.96 18.61 -8.99
C ARG A 79 0.56 18.57 -8.39
N HIS A 80 -0.48 18.47 -9.23
CA HIS A 80 -1.87 18.45 -8.79
C HIS A 80 -2.17 17.23 -7.91
N LEU A 81 -1.76 16.04 -8.33
CA LEU A 81 -1.92 14.81 -7.55
C LEU A 81 -1.05 14.83 -6.28
N GLY A 82 0.21 15.29 -6.37
CA GLY A 82 1.11 15.44 -5.23
C GLY A 82 0.48 16.28 -4.11
N LEU A 83 -0.14 17.41 -4.46
CA LEU A 83 -0.88 18.27 -3.50
C LEU A 83 -2.07 17.52 -2.87
N GLN A 84 -2.79 16.70 -3.62
CA GLN A 84 -3.91 15.92 -3.07
C GLN A 84 -3.42 14.90 -2.03
N PHE A 85 -2.31 14.21 -2.28
CA PHE A 85 -1.71 13.28 -1.31
C PHE A 85 -1.18 14.02 -0.08
N GLU A 86 -0.46 15.12 -0.27
CA GLU A 86 0.08 15.96 0.79
C GLU A 86 -1.03 16.50 1.71
N LYS A 87 -2.06 17.08 1.11
CA LYS A 87 -3.22 17.65 1.83
C LYS A 87 -4.25 16.62 2.27
N ARG A 88 -3.99 15.32 2.08
CA ARG A 88 -4.88 14.21 2.46
C ARG A 88 -6.27 14.29 1.84
N MET A 89 -6.36 14.81 0.63
CA MET A 89 -7.62 14.93 -0.12
C MET A 89 -7.98 13.65 -0.87
N THR A 90 -7.03 12.71 -1.00
CA THR A 90 -7.26 11.39 -1.59
C THR A 90 -7.96 10.47 -0.60
N GLN A 91 -8.86 9.62 -1.08
CA GLN A 91 -9.43 8.55 -0.28
C GLN A 91 -8.83 7.22 -0.74
N LYS A 92 -8.31 6.46 0.21
CA LYS A 92 -7.65 5.16 -0.02
C LYS A 92 -8.40 4.09 0.76
N THR A 93 -8.72 3.00 0.10
CA THR A 93 -9.33 1.85 0.75
C THR A 93 -8.46 0.63 0.51
N TYR A 94 -8.09 -0.03 1.58
CA TYR A 94 -7.32 -1.27 1.56
C TYR A 94 -8.18 -2.41 2.10
N VAL A 95 -7.92 -3.61 1.61
CA VAL A 95 -8.45 -4.85 2.18
C VAL A 95 -7.27 -5.69 2.66
N ALA A 96 -7.42 -6.28 3.84
CA ALA A 96 -6.45 -7.22 4.38
C ALA A 96 -7.14 -8.43 5.02
N ARG A 97 -6.37 -9.50 5.21
CA ARG A 97 -6.67 -10.59 6.14
C ARG A 97 -5.71 -10.48 7.32
N VAL A 98 -6.25 -10.44 8.51
CA VAL A 98 -5.49 -10.31 9.76
C VAL A 98 -5.70 -11.52 10.65
N ALA A 99 -4.72 -11.84 11.50
CA ALA A 99 -4.77 -12.97 12.40
C ALA A 99 -5.86 -12.78 13.47
N GLY A 100 -6.59 -13.87 13.77
CA GLY A 100 -7.56 -13.93 14.85
C GLY A 100 -8.85 -13.15 14.57
N ARG A 101 -9.65 -13.01 15.63
CA ARG A 101 -10.95 -12.32 15.59
C ARG A 101 -10.81 -10.87 16.05
N LEU A 102 -10.77 -9.94 15.09
CA LEU A 102 -10.65 -8.51 15.35
C LEU A 102 -11.96 -7.94 15.90
N GLU A 103 -11.94 -7.45 17.13
CA GLU A 103 -13.03 -6.72 17.78
C GLU A 103 -12.53 -5.39 18.36
N PRO A 104 -13.35 -4.33 18.40
CA PRO A 104 -14.72 -4.24 17.86
C PRO A 104 -14.74 -4.23 16.32
N LYS A 105 -15.91 -4.45 15.71
CA LYS A 105 -16.06 -4.54 14.23
C LYS A 105 -15.66 -3.27 13.48
N THR A 106 -15.57 -2.14 14.16
CA THR A 106 -15.13 -0.86 13.59
C THR A 106 -14.31 -0.12 14.62
N GLY A 107 -13.34 0.64 14.17
CA GLY A 107 -12.53 1.46 15.06
C GLY A 107 -11.57 2.37 14.30
N THR A 108 -10.85 3.18 15.08
CA THR A 108 -9.76 4.03 14.61
C THR A 108 -8.51 3.70 15.40
N VAL A 109 -7.41 3.43 14.67
CA VAL A 109 -6.08 3.31 15.25
C VAL A 109 -5.38 4.65 15.05
N ASP A 110 -5.05 5.31 16.15
CA ASP A 110 -4.33 6.59 16.18
C ASP A 110 -3.04 6.40 16.98
N LEU A 111 -2.02 5.87 16.33
CA LEU A 111 -0.74 5.52 16.93
C LEU A 111 0.40 6.11 16.09
N PRO A 112 1.25 7.00 16.67
CA PRO A 112 2.34 7.61 15.94
C PRO A 112 3.45 6.61 15.60
N LEU A 113 4.03 6.73 14.40
CA LEU A 113 5.00 5.79 13.86
C LEU A 113 6.36 6.43 13.61
N ILE A 114 7.41 5.65 13.83
CA ILE A 114 8.80 5.98 13.51
C ILE A 114 9.52 4.75 12.94
N VAL A 115 10.58 4.99 12.18
CA VAL A 115 11.47 3.90 11.74
C VAL A 115 12.14 3.24 12.95
N ASP A 116 12.14 1.93 13.00
CA ASP A 116 12.96 1.19 13.96
C ASP A 116 14.40 1.09 13.43
N TRP A 117 15.19 2.12 13.76
CA TRP A 117 16.54 2.32 13.21
C TRP A 117 17.45 1.09 13.25
N PRO A 118 17.55 0.36 14.40
CA PRO A 118 18.37 -0.86 14.46
C PRO A 118 17.87 -1.98 13.53
N ASN A 119 16.56 -2.05 13.29
CA ASN A 119 15.90 -3.13 12.57
C ASN A 119 15.30 -2.67 11.22
N ARG A 120 15.92 -1.69 10.55
CA ARG A 120 15.43 -1.24 9.23
C ARG A 120 15.25 -2.39 8.25
N PRO A 121 14.17 -2.40 7.47
CA PRO A 121 13.22 -1.31 7.19
C PRO A 121 12.01 -1.24 8.13
N LEU A 122 12.00 -1.91 9.28
CA LEU A 122 10.86 -1.97 10.19
C LEU A 122 10.46 -0.58 10.70
N GLN A 123 9.18 -0.45 11.00
CA GLN A 123 8.59 0.70 11.67
C GLN A 123 8.01 0.23 13.02
N LYS A 124 7.89 1.15 13.96
CA LYS A 124 7.30 0.88 15.28
C LYS A 124 6.46 2.06 15.78
N VAL A 125 5.58 1.78 16.73
CA VAL A 125 4.86 2.81 17.47
C VAL A 125 5.84 3.54 18.40
N CYS A 126 5.77 4.87 18.39
CA CYS A 126 6.58 5.70 19.29
C CYS A 126 5.81 6.98 19.64
N HIS A 127 5.37 7.09 20.87
CA HIS A 127 4.58 8.24 21.34
C HIS A 127 5.41 9.52 21.53
N GLU A 128 6.72 9.40 21.75
CA GLU A 128 7.59 10.53 22.02
C GLU A 128 7.97 11.30 20.74
N THR A 129 8.43 10.57 19.71
CA THR A 129 9.02 11.17 18.49
C THR A 129 8.41 10.66 17.19
N GLY A 130 7.40 9.80 17.30
CA GLY A 130 6.70 9.24 16.15
C GLY A 130 5.88 10.28 15.40
N LYS A 131 5.79 10.12 14.10
CA LYS A 131 4.93 10.95 13.24
C LYS A 131 3.49 10.48 13.33
N SER A 132 2.54 11.40 13.55
CA SER A 132 1.10 11.11 13.62
C SER A 132 0.67 10.21 12.45
N ALA A 133 -0.02 9.13 12.79
CA ALA A 133 -0.55 8.16 11.84
C ALA A 133 -1.92 7.67 12.32
N GLN A 134 -2.92 7.72 11.42
CA GLN A 134 -4.30 7.37 11.75
C GLN A 134 -4.91 6.49 10.67
N THR A 135 -5.60 5.41 11.09
CA THR A 135 -6.28 4.43 10.23
C THR A 135 -7.65 4.08 10.79
N ASP A 136 -8.71 4.34 10.03
CA ASP A 136 -10.01 3.76 10.33
C ASP A 136 -10.07 2.34 9.79
N TYR A 137 -10.79 1.45 10.49
CA TYR A 137 -11.03 0.11 10.01
C TYR A 137 -12.49 -0.35 10.20
N ARG A 138 -12.88 -1.33 9.39
CA ARG A 138 -14.17 -2.02 9.47
C ARG A 138 -13.99 -3.50 9.11
N VAL A 139 -14.44 -4.37 10.00
CA VAL A 139 -14.52 -5.82 9.72
C VAL A 139 -15.52 -6.07 8.60
N LEU A 140 -15.10 -6.84 7.60
CA LEU A 140 -15.95 -7.27 6.48
C LEU A 140 -16.57 -8.64 6.73
N ARG A 141 -15.75 -9.58 7.23
CA ARG A 141 -16.20 -10.93 7.61
C ARG A 141 -15.19 -11.57 8.54
N TYR A 142 -15.64 -12.53 9.31
CA TYR A 142 -14.81 -13.45 10.07
C TYR A 142 -14.61 -14.77 9.29
N GLY A 143 -13.42 -15.33 9.38
CA GLY A 143 -13.05 -16.66 8.92
C GLY A 143 -12.54 -17.51 10.09
N GLU A 144 -12.09 -18.70 9.79
CA GLU A 144 -11.45 -19.56 10.77
C GLU A 144 -10.05 -19.03 11.10
N GLY A 145 -9.84 -18.61 12.35
CA GLY A 145 -8.58 -18.03 12.81
C GLY A 145 -8.18 -16.69 12.20
N GLU A 146 -9.06 -16.06 11.43
CA GLU A 146 -8.75 -14.79 10.72
C GLU A 146 -9.93 -13.84 10.63
N THR A 147 -9.62 -12.58 10.32
CA THR A 147 -10.62 -11.57 10.01
C THR A 147 -10.25 -10.86 8.70
N ARG A 148 -11.21 -10.77 7.77
CA ARG A 148 -11.11 -9.89 6.61
C ARG A 148 -11.53 -8.48 7.01
N VAL A 149 -10.65 -7.50 6.80
CA VAL A 149 -10.84 -6.12 7.27
C VAL A 149 -10.64 -5.13 6.11
N ARG A 150 -11.48 -4.09 6.11
CA ARG A 150 -11.29 -2.89 5.28
C ARG A 150 -10.61 -1.83 6.12
N MET A 151 -9.58 -1.19 5.57
CA MET A 151 -8.82 -0.13 6.23
C MET A 151 -8.82 1.13 5.37
N MET A 152 -9.04 2.27 6.00
CA MET A 152 -9.09 3.60 5.37
C MET A 152 -8.05 4.52 6.06
N PRO A 153 -6.79 4.50 5.60
CA PRO A 153 -5.76 5.35 6.20
C PRO A 153 -5.99 6.82 5.89
N LYS A 154 -6.01 7.66 6.93
CA LYS A 154 -6.04 9.13 6.83
C LYS A 154 -4.65 9.70 6.53
N THR A 155 -3.62 9.01 6.92
CA THR A 155 -2.20 9.32 6.71
C THR A 155 -1.56 8.26 5.81
N GLY A 156 -0.28 8.40 5.45
CA GLY A 156 0.43 7.46 4.58
C GLY A 156 1.88 7.25 5.04
N ARG A 157 2.07 6.75 6.28
CA ARG A 157 3.41 6.41 6.78
C ARG A 157 3.85 5.05 6.26
N SER A 158 5.15 4.84 6.15
CA SER A 158 5.70 3.53 5.78
C SER A 158 5.17 2.45 6.72
N HIS A 159 4.79 1.30 6.19
CA HIS A 159 4.22 0.15 6.90
C HIS A 159 3.03 0.47 7.82
N GLN A 160 2.37 1.63 7.66
CA GLN A 160 1.35 2.10 8.61
C GLN A 160 0.29 1.06 8.92
N LEU A 161 -0.37 0.50 7.92
CA LEU A 161 -1.45 -0.46 8.11
C LEU A 161 -0.97 -1.74 8.79
N ARG A 162 0.24 -2.17 8.46
CA ARG A 162 0.89 -3.37 9.00
C ARG A 162 1.18 -3.21 10.49
N VAL A 163 1.81 -2.10 10.88
CA VAL A 163 2.14 -1.79 12.29
C VAL A 163 0.88 -1.50 13.10
N HIS A 164 -0.12 -0.82 12.53
CA HIS A 164 -1.38 -0.56 13.22
C HIS A 164 -2.14 -1.86 13.53
N MET A 165 -2.23 -2.80 12.59
CA MET A 165 -2.86 -4.10 12.85
C MET A 165 -2.05 -4.95 13.85
N LEU A 166 -0.73 -4.93 13.76
CA LEU A 166 0.14 -5.56 14.76
C LEU A 166 -0.12 -4.99 16.17
N ALA A 167 -0.20 -3.67 16.29
CA ALA A 167 -0.43 -3.00 17.59
C ALA A 167 -1.79 -3.34 18.22
N LEU A 168 -2.79 -3.71 17.39
CA LEU A 168 -4.07 -4.26 17.87
C LEU A 168 -3.98 -5.75 18.25
N GLY A 169 -2.84 -6.41 18.08
CA GLY A 169 -2.68 -7.85 18.30
C GLY A 169 -3.16 -8.72 17.13
N HIS A 170 -3.44 -8.11 15.98
CA HIS A 170 -3.96 -8.77 14.78
C HIS A 170 -3.05 -8.52 13.57
N PRO A 171 -1.82 -9.06 13.52
CA PRO A 171 -0.91 -8.83 12.41
C PRO A 171 -1.53 -9.27 11.09
N ILE A 172 -1.18 -8.60 10.00
CA ILE A 172 -1.64 -8.98 8.66
C ILE A 172 -1.00 -10.31 8.28
N LEU A 173 -1.80 -11.24 7.78
CA LEU A 173 -1.34 -12.58 7.40
C LEU A 173 -0.36 -12.50 6.22
N GLY A 174 0.64 -13.38 6.24
CA GLY A 174 1.72 -13.41 5.24
C GLY A 174 2.68 -12.22 5.30
N ASP A 175 2.63 -11.41 6.39
CA ASP A 175 3.56 -10.29 6.55
C ASP A 175 4.96 -10.81 6.89
N PRO A 176 5.99 -10.59 6.02
CA PRO A 176 7.33 -11.12 6.25
C PRO A 176 8.04 -10.48 7.46
N PHE A 177 7.58 -9.30 7.91
CA PHE A 177 8.22 -8.53 8.97
C PHE A 177 7.47 -8.55 10.30
N TYR A 178 6.14 -8.60 10.27
CA TYR A 178 5.31 -8.36 11.46
C TYR A 178 4.44 -9.55 11.85
N ALA A 179 4.29 -10.57 11.00
CA ALA A 179 3.66 -11.83 11.36
C ALA A 179 4.68 -12.89 11.78
N SER A 180 4.23 -13.90 12.52
CA SER A 180 5.04 -15.02 12.99
C SER A 180 4.26 -16.33 12.90
N GLY A 181 4.98 -17.48 12.92
CA GLY A 181 4.39 -18.81 12.86
C GLY A 181 3.45 -19.00 11.67
N ALA A 182 2.38 -19.75 11.84
CA ALA A 182 1.38 -20.03 10.81
C ALA A 182 0.80 -18.77 10.15
N GLY A 183 0.64 -17.68 10.88
CA GLY A 183 0.19 -16.41 10.34
C GLY A 183 1.11 -15.82 9.27
N LYS A 184 2.39 -16.19 9.27
CA LYS A 184 3.38 -15.83 8.24
C LYS A 184 3.56 -16.93 7.20
N GLU A 185 3.71 -18.16 7.63
CA GLU A 185 4.21 -19.28 6.81
C GLU A 185 3.13 -19.90 5.94
N ASP A 186 1.88 -19.91 6.40
CA ASP A 186 0.76 -20.52 5.68
C ASP A 186 0.17 -19.61 4.58
N HIS A 187 0.78 -18.44 4.36
CA HIS A 187 0.28 -17.49 3.36
C HIS A 187 1.36 -17.15 2.33
N PRO A 188 1.05 -17.32 1.02
CA PRO A 188 2.05 -17.19 -0.06
C PRO A 188 2.52 -15.75 -0.29
N ARG A 189 1.89 -14.76 0.36
CA ARG A 189 2.16 -13.33 0.21
C ARG A 189 1.59 -12.51 1.36
N LEU A 190 2.01 -11.27 1.47
CA LEU A 190 1.34 -10.28 2.34
C LEU A 190 -0.13 -10.12 1.90
N MET A 191 -1.08 -10.43 2.80
CA MET A 191 -2.53 -10.32 2.57
C MET A 191 -3.00 -8.88 2.76
N LEU A 192 -2.38 -7.95 2.04
CA LEU A 192 -2.72 -6.52 2.02
C LEU A 192 -2.81 -6.03 0.57
N HIS A 193 -3.92 -5.39 0.25
CA HIS A 193 -4.23 -4.91 -1.09
C HIS A 193 -4.85 -3.50 -1.08
N SER A 194 -4.31 -2.59 -1.86
CA SER A 194 -4.87 -1.27 -2.13
C SER A 194 -6.04 -1.43 -3.09
N GLU A 195 -7.26 -1.63 -2.55
CA GLU A 195 -8.43 -2.00 -3.36
C GLU A 195 -9.02 -0.81 -4.10
N GLU A 196 -9.04 0.38 -3.50
CA GLU A 196 -9.70 1.55 -4.10
C GLU A 196 -8.88 2.82 -3.84
N LEU A 197 -8.78 3.64 -4.87
CA LEU A 197 -8.21 4.98 -4.81
C LEU A 197 -9.20 5.98 -5.41
N ARG A 198 -9.54 7.04 -4.66
CA ARG A 198 -10.29 8.20 -5.14
C ARG A 198 -9.40 9.42 -5.19
N ILE A 199 -9.41 10.09 -6.33
CA ILE A 199 -8.67 11.32 -6.60
C ILE A 199 -9.58 12.30 -7.33
N LYS A 200 -9.21 13.59 -7.29
CA LYS A 200 -9.73 14.58 -8.23
C LYS A 200 -8.85 14.57 -9.47
N HIS A 201 -9.47 14.47 -10.65
CA HIS A 201 -8.74 14.49 -11.90
C HIS A 201 -7.99 15.83 -12.08
N PRO A 202 -6.74 15.81 -12.58
CA PRO A 202 -5.99 17.05 -12.81
C PRO A 202 -6.70 18.04 -13.73
N ASP A 203 -7.42 17.54 -14.73
CA ASP A 203 -8.25 18.34 -15.59
C ASP A 203 -9.70 18.36 -15.09
N GLY A 204 -10.26 19.53 -14.90
CA GLY A 204 -11.65 19.72 -14.53
C GLY A 204 -12.02 19.36 -13.10
N GLY A 205 -11.13 18.72 -12.30
CA GLY A 205 -11.34 18.44 -10.88
C GLY A 205 -12.43 17.42 -10.55
N ALA A 206 -12.97 16.68 -11.54
CA ALA A 206 -13.95 15.64 -11.30
C ALA A 206 -13.38 14.53 -10.40
N THR A 207 -14.20 14.00 -9.49
CA THR A 207 -13.79 12.90 -8.63
C THR A 207 -13.88 11.58 -9.38
N HIS A 208 -12.74 10.91 -9.53
CA HIS A 208 -12.64 9.58 -10.11
C HIS A 208 -12.34 8.53 -9.04
N LYS A 209 -12.91 7.36 -9.22
CA LYS A 209 -12.70 6.19 -8.37
C LYS A 209 -12.16 5.05 -9.21
N PHE A 210 -10.99 4.57 -8.83
CA PHE A 210 -10.34 3.42 -9.46
C PHE A 210 -10.32 2.24 -8.49
N ARG A 211 -10.56 1.05 -9.00
CA ARG A 211 -10.66 -0.15 -8.17
C ARG A 211 -9.99 -1.35 -8.83
N ALA A 212 -9.20 -2.07 -8.02
CA ALA A 212 -8.74 -3.43 -8.29
C ALA A 212 -9.23 -4.32 -7.16
N LYS A 213 -9.97 -5.38 -7.47
CA LYS A 213 -10.48 -6.30 -6.44
C LYS A 213 -9.33 -7.08 -5.80
N ALA A 214 -9.34 -7.19 -4.47
CA ALA A 214 -8.34 -7.99 -3.76
C ALA A 214 -8.37 -9.45 -4.25
N PRO A 215 -7.20 -10.05 -4.58
CA PRO A 215 -7.13 -11.42 -5.15
C PRO A 215 -7.26 -12.53 -4.11
N PHE A 216 -7.60 -12.21 -2.85
CA PHE A 216 -7.74 -13.14 -1.73
C PHE A 216 -9.02 -12.89 -0.93
#